data_a392d07c3c227c18429ea4d3e706453e
#
_entry.id   a392d07c3c227c18429ea4d3e706453e
#
_cell.length_a   1.000
_cell.length_b   1.000
_cell.length_c   1.000
_cell.angle_alpha   90.00
_cell.angle_beta   90.00
_cell.angle_gamma   90.00
#
_symmetry.space_group_name_H-M   'P 1'
#
loop_
_entity.id
_entity.type
_entity.pdbx_description
1 polymer ?
#
loop_
_entity_poly.entity_id
_entity_poly.type
_entity_poly.pdbx_seq_one_letter_code
_entity_poly.pdbx_strand_id
1 'polypeptide(L)'
;MKKDYFEKFILQNIKKNIIPKNKKILITGSNGFIGRYLVYVLANIFKSHNNLIYGIDINKNLNFSKNYIYLKKDLTLLKKRHLPSIKFDYVIHLAGIPSPVYYKKFPLKTIYLNAELSRELMEISKKHRSNFTYFSSSEIYGNPGKENIPTRENYNGNVSSIGDRSCYDESKRLGETFTYIYKNNYNLNAKIIRPFNFY
;
A
#
# COMPACT_ATOMS: atom_id res chain seq x y z
N MET A 1 -8.04 3.34 -20.71
CA MET A 1 -8.33 4.80 -20.58
C MET A 1 -7.24 5.55 -21.34
N LYS A 2 -7.59 6.51 -22.23
CA LYS A 2 -6.58 7.31 -22.93
C LYS A 2 -5.78 8.13 -21.92
N LYS A 3 -4.46 8.19 -22.08
CA LYS A 3 -3.52 8.89 -21.17
C LYS A 3 -3.95 10.31 -20.86
N ASP A 4 -4.34 11.05 -21.90
CA ASP A 4 -4.76 12.46 -21.80
C ASP A 4 -6.03 12.67 -20.96
N TYR A 5 -6.97 11.71 -21.01
CA TYR A 5 -8.19 11.77 -20.21
C TYR A 5 -7.86 11.58 -18.72
N PHE A 6 -7.01 10.60 -18.39
CA PHE A 6 -6.57 10.34 -17.01
C PHE A 6 -5.83 11.54 -16.42
N GLU A 7 -4.90 12.13 -17.17
CA GLU A 7 -4.16 13.32 -16.71
C GLU A 7 -5.10 14.50 -16.45
N LYS A 8 -6.02 14.79 -17.37
CA LYS A 8 -7.03 15.84 -17.18
C LYS A 8 -7.89 15.59 -15.94
N PHE A 9 -8.40 14.36 -15.78
CA PHE A 9 -9.19 13.98 -14.63
C PHE A 9 -8.43 14.22 -13.31
N ILE A 10 -7.17 13.79 -13.20
CA ILE A 10 -6.34 14.00 -12.03
C ILE A 10 -6.12 15.48 -11.75
N LEU A 11 -5.77 16.26 -12.77
CA LEU A 11 -5.50 17.70 -12.60
C LEU A 11 -6.74 18.50 -12.21
N GLN A 12 -7.93 18.06 -12.62
CA GLN A 12 -9.21 18.69 -12.27
C GLN A 12 -9.66 18.34 -10.84
N ASN A 13 -9.40 17.11 -10.38
CA ASN A 13 -9.96 16.58 -9.14
C ASN A 13 -8.98 16.57 -7.95
N ILE A 14 -7.68 16.69 -8.20
CA ILE A 14 -6.66 16.73 -7.14
C ILE A 14 -6.11 18.14 -6.98
N LYS A 15 -6.32 18.71 -5.79
CA LYS A 15 -5.71 19.99 -5.42
C LYS A 15 -4.19 19.84 -5.31
N LYS A 16 -3.43 20.63 -6.08
CA LYS A 16 -1.95 20.55 -6.12
C LYS A 16 -1.29 20.76 -4.76
N ASN A 17 -1.88 21.53 -3.87
CA ASN A 17 -1.33 21.83 -2.55
C ASN A 17 -1.35 20.66 -1.57
N ILE A 18 -2.15 19.61 -1.84
CA ILE A 18 -2.16 18.38 -1.01
C ILE A 18 -1.08 17.38 -1.39
N ILE A 19 -0.46 17.54 -2.56
CA ILE A 19 0.62 16.67 -3.00
C ILE A 19 1.93 17.14 -2.37
N PRO A 20 2.69 16.23 -1.73
CA PRO A 20 3.96 16.61 -1.10
C PRO A 20 4.97 17.13 -2.13
N LYS A 21 5.90 17.99 -1.67
CA LYS A 21 7.01 18.52 -2.47
C LYS A 21 8.35 18.21 -1.82
N ASN A 22 9.38 17.98 -2.64
CA ASN A 22 10.75 17.72 -2.19
C ASN A 22 10.82 16.57 -1.17
N LYS A 23 10.06 15.49 -1.40
CA LYS A 23 9.94 14.35 -0.49
C LYS A 23 10.53 13.08 -1.09
N LYS A 24 11.03 12.21 -0.22
CA LYS A 24 11.44 10.85 -0.56
C LYS A 24 10.29 9.89 -0.20
N ILE A 25 9.76 9.21 -1.21
CA ILE A 25 8.57 8.39 -1.09
C ILE A 25 8.93 6.94 -1.43
N LEU A 26 8.72 6.02 -0.50
CA LEU A 26 8.82 4.59 -0.75
C LEU A 26 7.44 4.02 -1.10
N ILE A 27 7.36 3.30 -2.21
CA ILE A 27 6.15 2.60 -2.65
C ILE A 27 6.49 1.12 -2.85
N THR A 28 5.98 0.24 -2.02
CA THR A 28 6.07 -1.21 -2.25
C THR A 28 4.89 -1.67 -3.09
N GLY A 29 5.09 -2.65 -3.97
CA GLY A 29 4.06 -3.03 -4.94
C GLY A 29 3.84 -1.96 -6.02
N SER A 30 4.92 -1.24 -6.38
CA SER A 30 4.88 -0.06 -7.25
C SER A 30 4.44 -0.34 -8.69
N ASN A 31 4.59 -1.58 -9.17
CA ASN A 31 4.13 -2.01 -10.51
C ASN A 31 2.81 -2.78 -10.48
N GLY A 32 2.20 -2.95 -9.30
CA GLY A 32 0.83 -3.45 -9.15
C GLY A 32 -0.20 -2.48 -9.75
N PHE A 33 -1.46 -2.89 -9.77
CA PHE A 33 -2.53 -2.10 -10.41
C PHE A 33 -2.60 -0.66 -9.85
N ILE A 34 -2.72 -0.49 -8.55
CA ILE A 34 -2.77 0.84 -7.91
C ILE A 34 -1.40 1.52 -7.95
N GLY A 35 -0.33 0.75 -7.67
CA GLY A 35 1.03 1.27 -7.55
C GLY A 35 1.50 2.02 -8.79
N ARG A 36 1.28 1.46 -9.98
CA ARG A 36 1.66 2.08 -11.25
C ARG A 36 0.96 3.41 -11.51
N TYR A 37 -0.33 3.52 -11.16
CA TYR A 37 -1.05 4.79 -11.30
C TYR A 37 -0.54 5.84 -10.30
N LEU A 38 -0.30 5.42 -9.05
CA LEU A 38 0.25 6.32 -8.03
C LEU A 38 1.65 6.83 -8.43
N VAL A 39 2.54 5.93 -8.88
CA VAL A 39 3.86 6.32 -9.39
C VAL A 39 3.72 7.26 -10.57
N TYR A 40 2.83 6.96 -11.53
CA TYR A 40 2.60 7.82 -12.69
C TYR A 40 2.14 9.24 -12.28
N VAL A 41 1.19 9.33 -11.37
CA VAL A 41 0.70 10.62 -10.86
C VAL A 41 1.85 11.42 -10.23
N LEU A 42 2.60 10.82 -9.32
CA LEU A 42 3.67 11.50 -8.60
C LEU A 42 4.87 11.83 -9.49
N ALA A 43 5.26 10.93 -10.38
CA ALA A 43 6.47 11.05 -11.18
C ALA A 43 6.29 11.89 -12.47
N ASN A 44 5.10 11.88 -13.05
CA ASN A 44 4.84 12.55 -14.34
C ASN A 44 3.88 13.74 -14.20
N ILE A 45 2.70 13.56 -13.60
CA ILE A 45 1.71 14.65 -13.51
C ILE A 45 2.22 15.73 -12.55
N PHE A 46 2.74 15.32 -11.38
CA PHE A 46 3.28 16.25 -10.37
C PHE A 46 4.82 16.27 -10.33
N LYS A 47 5.49 16.08 -11.46
CA LYS A 47 6.96 16.10 -11.56
C LYS A 47 7.60 17.39 -11.05
N SER A 48 6.91 18.52 -11.19
CA SER A 48 7.34 19.84 -10.69
C SER A 48 7.42 19.91 -9.16
N HIS A 49 6.85 18.96 -8.44
CA HIS A 49 6.97 18.86 -6.98
C HIS A 49 8.31 18.28 -6.51
N ASN A 50 9.17 17.84 -7.45
CA ASN A 50 10.53 17.37 -7.19
C ASN A 50 10.60 16.26 -6.12
N ASN A 51 9.61 15.35 -6.09
CA ASN A 51 9.63 14.19 -5.22
C ASN A 51 10.53 13.10 -5.80
N LEU A 52 11.31 12.44 -4.95
CA LEU A 52 12.11 11.27 -5.32
C LEU A 52 11.35 9.99 -4.90
N ILE A 53 10.96 9.19 -5.88
CA ILE A 53 10.07 8.05 -5.69
C ILE A 53 10.88 6.77 -5.81
N TYR A 54 10.86 5.95 -4.77
CA TYR A 54 11.47 4.61 -4.71
C TYR A 54 10.37 3.58 -4.83
N GLY A 55 10.35 2.86 -5.94
CA GLY A 55 9.41 1.75 -6.15
C GLY A 55 10.07 0.40 -5.94
N ILE A 56 9.44 -0.49 -5.20
CA ILE A 56 9.88 -1.88 -5.03
C ILE A 56 8.78 -2.82 -5.55
N ASP A 57 9.16 -3.73 -6.45
CA ASP A 57 8.25 -4.74 -7.00
C ASP A 57 9.04 -5.94 -7.53
N ILE A 58 8.37 -7.08 -7.73
CA ILE A 58 8.92 -8.27 -8.37
C ILE A 58 8.86 -8.22 -9.89
N ASN A 59 7.93 -7.45 -10.44
CA ASN A 59 7.68 -7.36 -11.87
C ASN A 59 8.73 -6.50 -12.59
N LYS A 60 8.69 -6.51 -13.94
CA LYS A 60 9.60 -5.71 -14.76
C LYS A 60 9.36 -4.21 -14.54
N ASN A 61 10.44 -3.42 -14.56
CA ASN A 61 10.36 -1.96 -14.45
C ASN A 61 9.50 -1.36 -15.57
N LEU A 62 8.65 -0.43 -15.16
CA LEU A 62 7.95 0.48 -16.06
C LEU A 62 8.65 1.85 -15.92
N ASN A 63 9.46 2.23 -16.91
CA ASN A 63 10.17 3.51 -16.89
C ASN A 63 9.17 4.67 -16.89
N PHE A 64 8.99 5.35 -15.75
CA PHE A 64 8.08 6.48 -15.64
C PHE A 64 8.77 7.82 -15.84
N SER A 65 9.86 8.08 -15.13
CA SER A 65 10.55 9.37 -15.17
C SER A 65 11.90 9.31 -14.44
N LYS A 66 12.74 10.35 -14.60
CA LYS A 66 14.07 10.45 -13.97
C LYS A 66 14.03 10.49 -12.44
N ASN A 67 12.93 10.91 -11.85
CA ASN A 67 12.75 10.97 -10.39
C ASN A 67 12.14 9.67 -9.80
N TYR A 68 12.01 8.61 -10.61
CA TYR A 68 11.57 7.28 -10.18
C TYR A 68 12.74 6.30 -10.18
N ILE A 69 13.09 5.82 -9.00
CA ILE A 69 14.13 4.82 -8.77
C ILE A 69 13.44 3.48 -8.53
N TYR A 70 13.60 2.57 -9.46
CA TYR A 70 12.99 1.25 -9.37
C TYR A 70 13.96 0.20 -8.82
N LEU A 71 13.48 -0.59 -7.86
CA LEU A 71 14.21 -1.70 -7.26
C LEU A 71 13.43 -3.00 -7.51
N LYS A 72 13.92 -3.83 -8.44
CA LYS A 72 13.35 -5.16 -8.67
C LYS A 72 13.75 -6.08 -7.53
N LYS A 73 12.83 -6.35 -6.61
CA LYS A 73 13.07 -7.22 -5.45
C LYS A 73 11.81 -7.97 -5.04
N ASP A 74 11.98 -9.24 -4.68
CA ASP A 74 10.94 -10.02 -4.01
C ASP A 74 10.95 -9.69 -2.51
N LEU A 75 9.91 -9.02 -2.06
CA LEU A 75 9.77 -8.59 -0.68
C LEU A 75 9.53 -9.77 0.28
N THR A 76 9.11 -10.95 -0.20
CA THR A 76 8.97 -12.15 0.63
C THR A 76 10.32 -12.78 1.01
N LEU A 77 11.39 -12.36 0.33
CA LEU A 77 12.76 -12.83 0.56
C LEU A 77 13.61 -11.77 1.29
N LEU A 78 13.04 -10.57 1.56
CA LEU A 78 13.80 -9.48 2.12
C LEU A 78 13.99 -9.64 3.64
N LYS A 79 15.25 -9.67 4.07
CA LYS A 79 15.62 -9.29 5.42
C LYS A 79 15.71 -7.75 5.49
N LYS A 80 15.53 -7.14 6.68
CA LYS A 80 15.54 -5.66 6.90
C LYS A 80 16.66 -4.90 6.16
N ARG A 81 17.83 -5.51 6.00
CA ARG A 81 19.02 -4.93 5.34
C ARG A 81 18.91 -4.76 3.81
N HIS A 82 17.84 -5.23 3.19
CA HIS A 82 17.65 -5.12 1.73
C HIS A 82 16.80 -3.94 1.30
N LEU A 83 16.23 -3.20 2.24
CA LEU A 83 15.62 -1.90 1.96
C LEU A 83 16.72 -0.85 1.84
N PRO A 84 16.54 0.19 1.00
CA PRO A 84 17.51 1.27 0.92
C PRO A 84 17.76 1.92 2.30
N SER A 85 19.03 2.14 2.67
CA SER A 85 19.42 2.86 3.88
C SER A 85 19.16 4.37 3.75
N ILE A 86 17.94 4.74 3.40
CA ILE A 86 17.51 6.10 3.11
C ILE A 86 16.38 6.45 4.05
N LYS A 87 16.42 7.64 4.60
CA LYS A 87 15.28 8.19 5.33
C LYS A 87 14.20 8.57 4.34
N PHE A 88 13.03 7.92 4.44
CA PHE A 88 11.84 8.27 3.66
C PHE A 88 10.94 9.20 4.46
N ASP A 89 10.30 10.15 3.77
CA ASP A 89 9.25 11.02 4.34
C ASP A 89 7.90 10.31 4.33
N TYR A 90 7.67 9.46 3.32
CA TYR A 90 6.44 8.67 3.15
C TYR A 90 6.78 7.24 2.81
N VAL A 91 6.05 6.31 3.41
CA VAL A 91 6.08 4.87 3.10
C VAL A 91 4.66 4.43 2.77
N ILE A 92 4.45 3.99 1.53
CA ILE A 92 3.15 3.55 1.02
C ILE A 92 3.26 2.06 0.72
N HIS A 93 2.56 1.25 1.51
CA HIS A 93 2.64 -0.20 1.42
C HIS A 93 1.46 -0.76 0.62
N LEU A 94 1.74 -1.06 -0.67
CA LEU A 94 0.79 -1.65 -1.63
C LEU A 94 1.13 -3.10 -1.97
N ALA A 95 2.33 -3.58 -1.60
CA ALA A 95 2.73 -4.95 -1.90
C ALA A 95 1.82 -5.95 -1.18
N GLY A 96 1.25 -6.86 -1.94
CA GLY A 96 0.37 -7.91 -1.45
C GLY A 96 -0.02 -8.85 -2.59
N ILE A 97 -0.68 -9.94 -2.25
CA ILE A 97 -1.21 -10.93 -3.21
C ILE A 97 -2.74 -10.86 -3.13
N PRO A 98 -3.41 -9.99 -3.92
CA PRO A 98 -4.85 -9.76 -3.77
C PRO A 98 -5.72 -10.79 -4.50
N SER A 99 -5.17 -11.54 -5.44
CA SER A 99 -5.93 -12.50 -6.24
C SER A 99 -6.25 -13.78 -5.48
N PRO A 100 -7.53 -14.24 -5.42
CA PRO A 100 -7.93 -15.49 -4.78
C PRO A 100 -7.14 -16.71 -5.25
N VAL A 101 -6.85 -16.79 -6.54
CA VAL A 101 -6.03 -17.88 -7.11
C VAL A 101 -4.62 -17.89 -6.53
N TYR A 102 -4.01 -16.71 -6.40
CA TYR A 102 -2.63 -16.61 -5.96
C TYR A 102 -2.48 -16.63 -4.45
N TYR A 103 -3.35 -16.01 -3.65
CA TYR A 103 -3.20 -16.09 -2.19
C TYR A 103 -3.50 -17.50 -1.66
N LYS A 104 -4.40 -18.27 -2.29
CA LYS A 104 -4.57 -19.70 -1.98
C LYS A 104 -3.34 -20.54 -2.33
N LYS A 105 -2.66 -20.20 -3.43
CA LYS A 105 -1.43 -20.88 -3.85
C LYS A 105 -0.22 -20.52 -2.96
N PHE A 106 -0.17 -19.29 -2.43
CA PHE A 106 0.95 -18.78 -1.65
C PHE A 106 0.50 -18.18 -0.31
N PRO A 107 -0.19 -18.95 0.56
CA PRO A 107 -0.84 -18.42 1.75
C PRO A 107 0.16 -17.79 2.75
N LEU A 108 1.28 -18.45 3.01
CA LEU A 108 2.29 -17.91 3.94
C LEU A 108 2.97 -16.63 3.42
N LYS A 109 3.21 -16.54 2.09
CA LYS A 109 3.72 -15.30 1.50
C LYS A 109 2.70 -14.17 1.61
N THR A 110 1.42 -14.49 1.52
CA THR A 110 0.33 -13.51 1.67
C THR A 110 0.29 -12.96 3.08
N ILE A 111 0.35 -13.82 4.09
CA ILE A 111 0.43 -13.43 5.50
C ILE A 111 1.66 -12.57 5.74
N TYR A 112 2.82 -13.01 5.28
CA TYR A 112 4.06 -12.25 5.44
C TYR A 112 3.96 -10.83 4.89
N LEU A 113 3.52 -10.68 3.62
CA LEU A 113 3.41 -9.37 2.98
C LEU A 113 2.41 -8.46 3.68
N ASN A 114 1.23 -8.98 4.04
CA ASN A 114 0.16 -8.18 4.59
C ASN A 114 0.37 -7.80 6.07
N ALA A 115 1.00 -8.66 6.87
CA ALA A 115 1.17 -8.48 8.30
C ALA A 115 2.63 -8.24 8.71
N GLU A 116 3.52 -9.21 8.52
CA GLU A 116 4.88 -9.14 9.04
C GLU A 116 5.71 -8.04 8.38
N LEU A 117 5.71 -7.97 7.04
CA LEU A 117 6.38 -6.90 6.32
C LEU A 117 5.78 -5.53 6.64
N SER A 118 4.46 -5.45 6.82
CA SER A 118 3.81 -4.20 7.24
C SER A 118 4.37 -3.71 8.56
N ARG A 119 4.51 -4.60 9.55
CA ARG A 119 5.10 -4.30 10.85
C ARG A 119 6.56 -3.85 10.72
N GLU A 120 7.35 -4.53 9.88
CA GLU A 120 8.75 -4.14 9.64
C GLU A 120 8.86 -2.74 9.01
N LEU A 121 7.99 -2.43 8.03
CA LEU A 121 7.93 -1.11 7.40
C LEU A 121 7.47 -0.02 8.39
N MET A 122 6.56 -0.34 9.31
CA MET A 122 6.15 0.57 10.38
C MET A 122 7.29 0.86 11.36
N GLU A 123 8.12 -0.16 11.73
CA GLU A 123 9.31 0.07 12.54
C GLU A 123 10.31 1.03 11.87
N ILE A 124 10.53 0.85 10.57
CA ILE A 124 11.38 1.75 9.78
C ILE A 124 10.76 3.15 9.75
N SER A 125 9.45 3.23 9.51
CA SER A 125 8.73 4.50 9.45
C SER A 125 8.76 5.24 10.78
N LYS A 126 8.60 4.53 11.90
CA LYS A 126 8.76 5.08 13.25
C LYS A 126 10.16 5.65 13.47
N LYS A 127 11.20 4.87 13.15
CA LYS A 127 12.61 5.30 13.26
C LYS A 127 12.90 6.57 12.43
N HIS A 128 12.34 6.65 11.24
CA HIS A 128 12.55 7.77 10.32
C HIS A 128 11.57 8.94 10.51
N ARG A 129 10.54 8.78 11.36
CA ARG A 129 9.40 9.70 11.51
C ARG A 129 8.68 9.90 10.18
N SER A 130 8.53 8.84 9.40
CA SER A 130 7.82 8.85 8.11
C SER A 130 6.31 8.84 8.30
N ASN A 131 5.58 9.36 7.32
CA ASN A 131 4.16 9.10 7.18
C ASN A 131 3.97 7.70 6.58
N PHE A 132 3.20 6.83 7.24
CA PHE A 132 2.94 5.47 6.78
C PHE A 132 1.51 5.33 6.26
N THR A 133 1.35 4.66 5.12
CA THR A 133 0.02 4.33 4.58
C THR A 133 -0.07 2.85 4.32
N TYR A 134 -1.00 2.19 5.01
CA TYR A 134 -1.33 0.79 4.84
C TYR A 134 -2.52 0.63 3.91
N PHE A 135 -2.34 -0.15 2.84
CA PHE A 135 -3.45 -0.56 1.98
C PHE A 135 -4.02 -1.88 2.48
N SER A 136 -5.12 -1.77 3.17
CA SER A 136 -5.97 -2.88 3.60
C SER A 136 -6.86 -3.35 2.45
N SER A 137 -8.07 -3.80 2.73
CA SER A 137 -9.05 -4.28 1.75
C SER A 137 -10.45 -4.21 2.33
N SER A 138 -11.47 -4.15 1.49
CA SER A 138 -12.87 -4.39 1.91
C SER A 138 -13.10 -5.81 2.45
N GLU A 139 -12.21 -6.75 2.12
CA GLU A 139 -12.30 -8.13 2.59
C GLU A 139 -12.20 -8.28 4.12
N ILE A 140 -11.71 -7.25 4.83
CA ILE A 140 -11.71 -7.22 6.30
C ILE A 140 -13.12 -7.22 6.90
N TYR A 141 -14.10 -6.84 6.10
CA TYR A 141 -15.50 -6.88 6.50
C TYR A 141 -16.13 -8.27 6.39
N GLY A 142 -15.54 -9.17 5.61
CA GLY A 142 -16.01 -10.52 5.38
C GLY A 142 -17.36 -10.56 4.67
N ASN A 143 -18.32 -11.25 5.25
CA ASN A 143 -19.69 -11.35 4.76
C ASN A 143 -20.64 -10.54 5.66
N PRO A 144 -20.78 -9.23 5.43
CA PRO A 144 -21.72 -8.41 6.19
C PRO A 144 -23.15 -8.86 5.86
N GLY A 145 -24.01 -8.93 6.84
CA GLY A 145 -25.45 -9.14 6.60
C GLY A 145 -26.04 -8.03 5.75
N LYS A 146 -27.18 -8.27 5.13
CA LYS A 146 -27.87 -7.29 4.25
C LYS A 146 -28.10 -5.95 4.94
N GLU A 147 -28.34 -5.96 6.24
CA GLU A 147 -28.54 -4.79 7.10
C GLU A 147 -27.29 -3.92 7.26
N ASN A 148 -26.10 -4.47 6.94
CA ASN A 148 -24.81 -3.78 7.00
C ASN A 148 -24.31 -3.33 5.61
N ILE A 149 -25.19 -3.27 4.62
CA ILE A 149 -24.85 -2.82 3.26
C ILE A 149 -25.63 -1.52 2.96
N PRO A 150 -24.95 -0.41 2.60
CA PRO A 150 -23.50 -0.26 2.44
C PRO A 150 -22.73 -0.32 3.77
N THR A 151 -21.59 -1.03 3.76
CA THR A 151 -20.81 -1.33 4.96
C THR A 151 -20.08 -0.11 5.47
N ARG A 152 -20.31 0.26 6.72
CA ARG A 152 -19.67 1.40 7.38
C ARG A 152 -18.25 1.03 7.84
N GLU A 153 -17.36 2.02 7.94
CA GLU A 153 -15.96 1.80 8.37
C GLU A 153 -15.84 1.26 9.81
N ASN A 154 -16.82 1.51 10.67
CA ASN A 154 -16.84 1.01 12.06
C ASN A 154 -17.45 -0.40 12.20
N TYR A 155 -17.85 -1.05 11.11
CA TYR A 155 -18.31 -2.43 11.15
C TYR A 155 -17.13 -3.37 11.45
N ASN A 156 -17.27 -4.19 12.51
CA ASN A 156 -16.18 -5.05 12.99
C ASN A 156 -15.83 -6.22 12.07
N GLY A 157 -16.70 -6.53 11.12
CA GLY A 157 -16.50 -7.61 10.16
C GLY A 157 -17.03 -8.97 10.64
N ASN A 158 -17.39 -9.80 9.65
CA ASN A 158 -17.78 -11.19 9.83
C ASN A 158 -16.84 -12.07 9.00
N VAL A 159 -15.66 -12.33 9.54
CA VAL A 159 -14.55 -13.03 8.89
C VAL A 159 -14.24 -14.31 9.66
N SER A 160 -14.06 -15.42 8.93
CA SER A 160 -13.61 -16.67 9.51
C SER A 160 -12.09 -16.70 9.64
N SER A 161 -11.58 -17.09 10.79
CA SER A 161 -10.16 -17.33 11.01
C SER A 161 -9.65 -18.62 10.36
N ILE A 162 -10.54 -19.50 9.92
CA ILE A 162 -10.23 -20.79 9.31
C ILE A 162 -10.86 -20.86 7.92
N GLY A 163 -10.11 -21.34 6.96
CA GLY A 163 -10.56 -21.55 5.58
C GLY A 163 -9.61 -20.96 4.53
N ASP A 164 -9.93 -21.21 3.28
CA ASP A 164 -9.10 -20.89 2.11
C ASP A 164 -8.75 -19.40 1.96
N ARG A 165 -9.59 -18.50 2.49
CA ARG A 165 -9.43 -17.05 2.40
C ARG A 165 -8.77 -16.44 3.63
N SER A 166 -8.74 -17.16 4.75
CA SER A 166 -8.29 -16.64 6.05
C SER A 166 -6.87 -16.06 5.99
N CYS A 167 -6.00 -16.64 5.18
CA CYS A 167 -4.64 -16.12 5.00
C CYS A 167 -4.62 -14.67 4.47
N TYR A 168 -5.57 -14.28 3.64
CA TYR A 168 -5.68 -12.92 3.12
C TYR A 168 -6.48 -12.03 4.09
N ASP A 169 -7.69 -12.46 4.44
CA ASP A 169 -8.63 -11.65 5.20
C ASP A 169 -8.07 -11.32 6.59
N GLU A 170 -7.61 -12.34 7.34
CA GLU A 170 -7.05 -12.16 8.69
C GLU A 170 -5.69 -11.45 8.67
N SER A 171 -4.84 -11.69 7.68
CA SER A 171 -3.57 -10.95 7.59
C SER A 171 -3.77 -9.47 7.29
N LYS A 172 -4.80 -9.10 6.51
CA LYS A 172 -5.18 -7.69 6.30
C LYS A 172 -5.71 -7.06 7.60
N ARG A 173 -6.54 -7.79 8.36
CA ARG A 173 -7.04 -7.36 9.67
C ARG A 173 -5.88 -7.16 10.67
N LEU A 174 -4.93 -8.10 10.72
CA LEU A 174 -3.74 -7.98 11.57
C LEU A 174 -2.87 -6.78 11.17
N GLY A 175 -2.71 -6.51 9.88
CA GLY A 175 -2.01 -5.32 9.39
C GLY A 175 -2.68 -4.01 9.85
N GLU A 176 -4.02 -3.96 9.89
CA GLU A 176 -4.75 -2.82 10.48
C GLU A 176 -4.52 -2.73 11.99
N THR A 177 -4.52 -3.85 12.70
CA THR A 177 -4.23 -3.91 14.14
C THR A 177 -2.83 -3.35 14.44
N PHE A 178 -1.82 -3.75 13.67
CA PHE A 178 -0.48 -3.15 13.79
C PHE A 178 -0.51 -1.65 13.52
N THR A 179 -1.20 -1.22 12.46
CA THR A 179 -1.30 0.21 12.11
C THR A 179 -1.93 1.02 13.25
N TYR A 180 -2.98 0.50 13.87
CA TYR A 180 -3.63 1.09 15.03
C TYR A 180 -2.65 1.21 16.23
N ILE A 181 -1.94 0.13 16.57
CA ILE A 181 -0.97 0.08 17.67
C ILE A 181 0.16 1.09 17.42
N TYR A 182 0.75 1.10 16.22
CA TYR A 182 1.84 2.02 15.90
C TYR A 182 1.40 3.48 15.94
N LYS A 183 0.18 3.76 15.49
CA LYS A 183 -0.39 5.11 15.55
C LYS A 183 -0.61 5.58 16.99
N ASN A 184 -1.22 4.76 17.83
CA ASN A 184 -1.68 5.22 19.15
C ASN A 184 -0.63 5.04 20.25
N ASN A 185 0.19 3.99 20.20
CA ASN A 185 1.17 3.71 21.24
C ASN A 185 2.57 4.21 20.90
N TYR A 186 2.88 4.39 19.61
CA TYR A 186 4.23 4.82 19.15
C TYR A 186 4.24 6.14 18.38
N ASN A 187 3.11 6.87 18.34
CA ASN A 187 2.98 8.16 17.67
C ASN A 187 3.40 8.15 16.19
N LEU A 188 3.25 7.01 15.50
CA LEU A 188 3.48 6.94 14.06
C LEU A 188 2.33 7.65 13.33
N ASN A 189 2.63 8.59 12.45
CA ASN A 189 1.61 9.15 11.56
C ASN A 189 1.22 8.09 10.51
N ALA A 190 0.27 7.23 10.87
CA ALA A 190 -0.18 6.11 10.06
C ALA A 190 -1.65 6.26 9.65
N LYS A 191 -1.94 5.81 8.42
CA LYS A 191 -3.27 5.78 7.83
C LYS A 191 -3.57 4.41 7.25
N ILE A 192 -4.85 4.03 7.28
CA ILE A 192 -5.39 2.82 6.66
C ILE A 192 -6.28 3.25 5.50
N ILE A 193 -6.15 2.59 4.36
CA ILE A 193 -7.03 2.71 3.20
C ILE A 193 -7.65 1.34 2.95
N ARG A 194 -8.96 1.26 2.90
CA ARG A 194 -9.74 0.04 2.63
C ARG A 194 -10.36 0.12 1.23
N PRO A 195 -9.60 -0.22 0.18
CA PRO A 195 -10.15 -0.23 -1.16
C PRO A 195 -11.17 -1.36 -1.32
N PHE A 196 -12.24 -1.07 -2.04
CA PHE A 196 -13.11 -2.06 -2.64
C PHE A 196 -12.54 -2.51 -3.99
N ASN A 197 -13.28 -3.36 -4.72
CA ASN A 197 -12.79 -3.85 -6.00
C ASN A 197 -12.63 -2.70 -7.01
N PHE A 198 -11.48 -2.69 -7.68
CA PHE A 198 -11.18 -1.76 -8.78
C PHE A 198 -11.26 -2.51 -10.11
N TYR A 199 -11.83 -1.86 -11.11
CA TYR A 199 -11.97 -2.39 -12.45
C TYR A 199 -11.27 -1.48 -13.47
#